data_525befbc25eb050ca32a7dbd4900a3da
#
_entry.id   525befbc25eb050ca32a7dbd4900a3da
#
_cell.length_a   1.000
_cell.length_b   1.000
_cell.length_c   1.000
_cell.angle_alpha   90.00
_cell.angle_beta   90.00
_cell.angle_gamma   90.00
#
_symmetry.space_group_name_H-M   'P 1'
#
loop_
_entity.id
_entity.type
_entity.pdbx_description
1 polymer ?
#
loop_
_entity_poly.entity_id
_entity_poly.type
_entity_poly.pdbx_seq_one_letter_code
_entity_poly.pdbx_strand_id
1 'polypeptide(L)'
;MDHLLAENYPQFDYQLLDTGELQKLEQFGPHRFIRPAPQAIWPKSLSSTEWKKAEGEYKYFKGKDTGGEWKFFTQTPKDGWNIQFHNLFFKVQPTGFGHIGLFPEQAPNWLWIINHLKQLNDKEIKVLNIFGYTG
;
A
#
# COMPACT_ATOMS: atom_id res chain seq x y z
N MET A 1 1.58 16.21 -15.13
CA MET A 1 0.78 15.14 -14.51
C MET A 1 1.65 14.22 -13.65
N ASP A 2 2.92 14.59 -13.42
CA ASP A 2 3.95 13.71 -12.85
C ASP A 2 4.23 13.91 -11.35
N HIS A 3 3.40 14.69 -10.65
CA HIS A 3 3.62 15.02 -9.23
C HIS A 3 2.73 14.27 -8.23
N LEU A 4 1.85 13.37 -8.69
CA LEU A 4 0.89 12.72 -7.80
C LEU A 4 1.35 11.36 -7.24
N LEU A 5 2.47 10.79 -7.70
CA LEU A 5 2.88 9.43 -7.33
C LEU A 5 4.10 9.32 -6.42
N ALA A 6 4.72 10.43 -6.06
CA ALA A 6 5.93 10.45 -5.21
C ALA A 6 5.88 11.47 -4.08
N GLU A 7 4.73 11.93 -3.66
CA GLU A 7 4.65 12.68 -2.42
C GLU A 7 4.89 11.70 -1.27
N ASN A 8 6.12 11.70 -0.76
CA ASN A 8 6.42 11.20 0.58
C ASN A 8 5.60 12.04 1.54
N TYR A 9 4.42 11.55 1.89
CA TYR A 9 3.60 12.18 2.92
C TYR A 9 4.41 12.16 4.22
N PRO A 10 4.74 13.33 4.81
CA PRO A 10 5.71 13.41 5.93
C PRO A 10 5.30 12.70 7.20
N GLN A 11 4.26 11.90 7.19
CA GLN A 11 3.77 11.10 8.33
C GLN A 11 3.05 9.84 7.84
N PHE A 12 3.55 9.22 6.77
CA PHE A 12 2.99 7.96 6.28
C PHE A 12 4.08 6.89 6.22
N ASP A 13 3.90 5.82 6.97
CA ASP A 13 4.80 4.67 7.01
C ASP A 13 4.64 3.74 5.79
N TYR A 14 4.32 4.31 4.64
CA TYR A 14 4.23 3.61 3.37
C TYR A 14 5.05 4.32 2.31
N GLN A 15 5.71 3.54 1.48
CA GLN A 15 6.43 4.05 0.31
C GLN A 15 6.32 3.08 -0.86
N LEU A 16 5.96 3.59 -2.04
CA LEU A 16 6.17 2.89 -3.30
C LEU A 16 7.62 3.10 -3.72
N LEU A 17 8.43 2.05 -3.63
CA LEU A 17 9.88 2.13 -3.88
C LEU A 17 10.21 2.08 -5.36
N ASP A 18 9.53 1.20 -6.12
CA ASP A 18 9.74 1.02 -7.55
C ASP A 18 8.56 0.30 -8.19
N THR A 19 8.42 0.49 -9.51
CA THR A 19 7.48 -0.26 -10.36
C THR A 19 8.13 -0.64 -11.67
N GLY A 20 7.76 -1.79 -12.20
CA GLY A 20 8.25 -2.24 -13.51
C GLY A 20 8.09 -3.74 -13.69
N GLU A 21 8.13 -4.19 -14.94
CA GLU A 21 8.03 -5.61 -15.29
C GLU A 21 6.80 -6.29 -14.67
N LEU A 22 5.64 -5.59 -14.71
CA LEU A 22 4.35 -6.01 -14.18
C LEU A 22 4.33 -6.18 -12.65
N GLN A 23 5.28 -5.58 -11.94
CA GLN A 23 5.44 -5.68 -10.49
C GLN A 23 5.60 -4.30 -9.85
N LYS A 24 5.35 -4.24 -8.56
CA LYS A 24 5.67 -3.11 -7.69
C LYS A 24 6.39 -3.58 -6.44
N LEU A 25 7.38 -2.81 -6.02
CA LEU A 25 8.10 -2.96 -4.77
C LEU A 25 7.60 -1.89 -3.80
N GLU A 26 7.04 -2.32 -2.69
CA GLU A 26 6.42 -1.43 -1.70
C GLU A 26 7.01 -1.66 -0.32
N GLN A 27 7.07 -0.60 0.46
CA GLN A 27 7.45 -0.64 1.87
C GLN A 27 6.28 -0.24 2.76
N PHE A 28 5.96 -1.05 3.75
CA PHE A 28 4.93 -0.83 4.77
C PHE A 28 5.59 -0.83 6.15
N GLY A 29 5.91 0.33 6.68
CA GLY A 29 6.76 0.45 7.86
C GLY A 29 8.15 -0.15 7.62
N PRO A 30 8.62 -1.11 8.42
CA PRO A 30 9.92 -1.74 8.21
C PRO A 30 9.94 -2.83 7.13
N HIS A 31 8.78 -3.29 6.65
CA HIS A 31 8.64 -4.48 5.81
C HIS A 31 8.47 -4.14 4.33
N ARG A 32 9.11 -4.91 3.44
CA ARG A 32 9.08 -4.73 1.98
C ARG A 32 8.46 -5.93 1.30
N PHE A 33 7.58 -5.65 0.31
CA PHE A 33 6.90 -6.70 -0.44
C PHE A 33 6.87 -6.39 -1.93
N ILE A 34 6.88 -7.47 -2.71
CA ILE A 34 6.65 -7.43 -4.16
C ILE A 34 5.22 -7.89 -4.41
N ARG A 35 4.47 -7.07 -5.17
CA ARG A 35 3.11 -7.43 -5.59
C ARG A 35 2.92 -7.19 -7.08
N PRO A 36 1.92 -7.85 -7.71
CA PRO A 36 1.58 -7.61 -9.10
C PRO A 36 1.14 -6.16 -9.34
N ALA A 37 1.58 -5.61 -10.47
CA ALA A 37 1.17 -4.32 -11.01
C ALA A 37 1.07 -4.44 -12.55
N PRO A 38 0.00 -5.03 -13.09
CA PRO A 38 -0.10 -5.37 -14.53
C PRO A 38 0.07 -4.19 -15.47
N GLN A 39 -0.20 -2.97 -14.99
CA GLN A 39 -0.02 -1.73 -15.76
C GLN A 39 1.44 -1.26 -15.84
N ALA A 40 2.34 -1.80 -15.01
CA ALA A 40 3.74 -1.39 -14.96
C ALA A 40 4.58 -2.17 -16.01
N ILE A 41 4.38 -1.85 -17.29
CA ILE A 41 5.02 -2.54 -18.44
C ILE A 41 6.45 -2.08 -18.73
N TRP A 42 6.92 -1.04 -18.07
CA TRP A 42 8.26 -0.47 -18.20
C TRP A 42 9.31 -1.27 -17.42
N PRO A 43 10.61 -1.07 -17.71
CA PRO A 43 11.67 -1.68 -16.93
C PRO A 43 11.70 -1.17 -15.48
N LYS A 44 12.18 -2.01 -14.57
CA LYS A 44 12.48 -1.61 -13.19
C LYS A 44 13.57 -0.53 -13.17
N SER A 45 13.41 0.46 -12.28
CA SER A 45 14.38 1.54 -12.10
C SER A 45 15.44 1.20 -11.07
N LEU A 46 15.06 0.50 -10.01
CA LEU A 46 15.99 0.05 -8.97
C LEU A 46 16.74 -1.22 -9.39
N SER A 47 17.93 -1.37 -8.83
CA SER A 47 18.76 -2.56 -9.05
C SER A 47 18.09 -3.83 -8.53
N SER A 48 18.47 -4.97 -9.08
CA SER A 48 18.03 -6.28 -8.59
C SER A 48 18.38 -6.51 -7.12
N THR A 49 19.44 -5.89 -6.61
CA THR A 49 19.83 -5.94 -5.20
C THR A 49 18.79 -5.28 -4.29
N GLU A 50 18.21 -4.15 -4.72
CA GLU A 50 17.14 -3.48 -3.95
C GLU A 50 15.85 -4.31 -3.94
N TRP A 51 15.48 -4.90 -5.07
CA TRP A 51 14.31 -5.78 -5.17
C TRP A 51 14.46 -7.05 -4.32
N LYS A 52 15.67 -7.59 -4.18
CA LYS A 52 15.98 -8.76 -3.34
C LYS A 52 15.87 -8.48 -1.83
N LYS A 53 15.73 -7.23 -1.42
CA LYS A 53 15.44 -6.88 -0.02
C LYS A 53 13.98 -7.09 0.37
N ALA A 54 13.11 -7.45 -0.57
CA ALA A 54 11.74 -7.82 -0.27
C ALA A 54 11.69 -9.06 0.62
N GLU A 55 10.79 -9.06 1.59
CA GLU A 55 10.57 -10.15 2.55
C GLU A 55 9.58 -11.18 2.04
N GLY A 56 8.78 -10.79 1.04
CA GLY A 56 7.82 -11.67 0.40
C GLY A 56 7.37 -11.14 -0.94
N GLU A 57 6.85 -12.05 -1.76
CA GLU A 57 6.29 -11.77 -3.07
C GLU A 57 4.94 -12.46 -3.20
N TYR A 58 3.92 -11.73 -3.66
CA TYR A 58 2.65 -12.31 -4.05
C TYR A 58 2.62 -12.57 -5.54
N LYS A 59 2.23 -13.78 -5.93
CA LYS A 59 2.07 -14.16 -7.34
C LYS A 59 0.70 -14.72 -7.60
N TYR A 60 0.09 -14.29 -8.71
CA TYR A 60 -1.11 -14.95 -9.21
C TYR A 60 -0.81 -16.39 -9.63
N PHE A 61 -1.78 -17.26 -9.48
CA PHE A 61 -1.70 -18.60 -10.05
C PHE A 61 -1.57 -18.50 -11.57
N LYS A 62 -0.77 -19.42 -12.15
CA LYS A 62 -0.48 -19.42 -13.59
C LYS A 62 -1.77 -19.40 -14.43
N GLY A 63 -1.87 -18.41 -15.34
CA GLY A 63 -3.02 -18.24 -16.22
C GLY A 63 -4.29 -17.71 -15.55
N LYS A 64 -4.18 -17.12 -14.35
CA LYS A 64 -5.31 -16.50 -13.64
C LYS A 64 -4.99 -15.05 -13.31
N ASP A 65 -6.03 -14.21 -13.38
CA ASP A 65 -5.96 -12.79 -12.98
C ASP A 65 -6.43 -12.59 -11.53
N THR A 66 -6.93 -13.66 -10.90
CA THR A 66 -7.42 -13.66 -9.52
C THR A 66 -6.94 -14.90 -8.78
N GLY A 67 -6.67 -14.71 -7.50
CA GLY A 67 -6.12 -15.77 -6.66
C GLY A 67 -4.63 -15.97 -6.89
N GLY A 68 -3.93 -16.27 -5.84
CA GLY A 68 -2.47 -16.42 -5.86
C GLY A 68 -1.98 -16.82 -4.47
N GLU A 69 -0.69 -16.77 -4.31
CA GLU A 69 -0.04 -17.12 -3.06
C GLU A 69 1.13 -16.19 -2.74
N TRP A 70 1.41 -16.05 -1.45
CA TRP A 70 2.61 -15.40 -0.95
C TRP A 70 3.76 -16.40 -0.88
N LYS A 71 4.89 -15.99 -1.43
CA LYS A 71 6.18 -16.63 -1.17
C LYS A 71 6.98 -15.72 -0.25
N PHE A 72 7.17 -16.13 1.00
CA PHE A 72 7.99 -15.40 1.96
C PHE A 72 9.45 -15.84 1.87
N PHE A 73 10.36 -14.87 1.90
CA PHE A 73 11.81 -15.06 1.87
C PHE A 73 12.43 -14.95 3.27
N THR A 74 11.72 -14.26 4.17
CA THR A 74 12.08 -14.07 5.58
C THR A 74 10.86 -14.28 6.46
N GLN A 75 11.08 -14.29 7.77
CA GLN A 75 9.97 -14.31 8.73
C GLN A 75 9.30 -12.93 8.79
N THR A 76 8.02 -12.89 8.46
CA THR A 76 7.16 -11.72 8.66
C THR A 76 6.26 -11.92 9.86
N PRO A 77 5.86 -10.85 10.58
CA PRO A 77 4.94 -10.97 11.70
C PRO A 77 3.61 -11.60 11.26
N LYS A 78 3.28 -12.77 11.85
CA LYS A 78 2.05 -13.51 11.51
C LYS A 78 0.79 -12.74 11.90
N ASP A 79 0.86 -11.97 12.98
CA ASP A 79 -0.25 -11.17 13.49
C ASP A 79 -0.33 -9.78 12.88
N GLY A 80 0.51 -9.50 11.88
CA GLY A 80 0.62 -8.19 11.27
C GLY A 80 1.40 -7.18 12.13
N TRP A 81 1.46 -5.94 11.67
CA TRP A 81 2.12 -4.82 12.35
C TRP A 81 1.35 -3.53 12.11
N ASN A 82 1.67 -2.50 12.88
CA ASN A 82 1.05 -1.19 12.71
C ASN A 82 1.90 -0.31 11.80
N ILE A 83 1.22 0.43 10.93
CA ILE A 83 1.79 1.55 10.18
C ILE A 83 0.99 2.81 10.50
N GLN A 84 1.65 3.95 10.42
CA GLN A 84 1.07 5.24 10.76
C GLN A 84 0.79 6.07 9.52
N PHE A 85 -0.37 6.72 9.50
CA PHE A 85 -0.71 7.81 8.59
C PHE A 85 -1.24 8.97 9.44
N HIS A 86 -0.49 10.08 9.51
CA HIS A 86 -0.76 11.17 10.46
C HIS A 86 -0.91 10.65 11.90
N ASN A 87 -2.06 10.86 12.52
CA ASN A 87 -2.41 10.40 13.85
C ASN A 87 -3.21 9.07 13.87
N LEU A 88 -3.37 8.44 12.72
CA LEU A 88 -4.06 7.16 12.58
C LEU A 88 -3.07 6.01 12.51
N PHE A 89 -3.42 4.88 13.12
CA PHE A 89 -2.66 3.65 13.06
C PHE A 89 -3.50 2.57 12.38
N PHE A 90 -2.90 1.94 11.37
CA PHE A 90 -3.51 0.84 10.64
C PHE A 90 -2.75 -0.44 10.92
N LYS A 91 -3.46 -1.46 11.37
CA LYS A 91 -2.90 -2.80 11.45
C LYS A 91 -2.92 -3.43 10.06
N VAL A 92 -1.75 -3.80 9.56
CA VAL A 92 -1.56 -4.39 8.23
C VAL A 92 -0.92 -5.76 8.33
N GLN A 93 -1.25 -6.62 7.36
CA GLN A 93 -0.66 -7.95 7.23
C GLN A 93 -0.89 -8.48 5.80
N PRO A 94 0.01 -9.32 5.26
CA PRO A 94 -0.24 -10.04 4.03
C PRO A 94 -1.49 -10.92 4.12
N THR A 95 -2.45 -10.73 3.23
CA THR A 95 -3.68 -11.54 3.17
C THR A 95 -3.62 -12.54 2.02
N GLY A 96 -4.46 -13.58 2.07
CA GLY A 96 -4.51 -14.60 1.02
C GLY A 96 -4.88 -14.08 -0.38
N PHE A 97 -5.35 -12.85 -0.47
CA PHE A 97 -5.71 -12.20 -1.75
C PHE A 97 -4.62 -11.25 -2.29
N GLY A 98 -3.42 -11.24 -1.68
CA GLY A 98 -2.33 -10.35 -2.08
C GLY A 98 -2.48 -8.90 -1.62
N HIS A 99 -3.50 -8.59 -0.82
CA HIS A 99 -3.63 -7.30 -0.14
C HIS A 99 -2.84 -7.28 1.16
N ILE A 100 -2.51 -6.09 1.64
CA ILE A 100 -1.81 -5.89 2.92
C ILE A 100 -2.72 -5.19 3.96
N GLY A 101 -4.01 -5.01 3.64
CA GLY A 101 -4.98 -4.43 4.56
C GLY A 101 -5.20 -2.93 4.38
N LEU A 102 -4.49 -2.29 3.46
CA LEU A 102 -4.60 -0.86 3.18
C LEU A 102 -4.46 -0.61 1.68
N PHE A 103 -5.08 0.48 1.20
CA PHE A 103 -4.92 1.02 -0.15
C PHE A 103 -4.18 2.37 -0.06
N PRO A 104 -2.84 2.36 -0.07
CA PRO A 104 -2.04 3.58 0.15
C PRO A 104 -2.28 4.66 -0.90
N GLU A 105 -2.70 4.29 -2.10
CA GLU A 105 -3.06 5.20 -3.19
C GLU A 105 -4.24 6.12 -2.85
N GLN A 106 -4.99 5.81 -1.78
CA GLN A 106 -6.07 6.65 -1.27
C GLN A 106 -5.59 7.78 -0.34
N ALA A 107 -4.32 7.82 0.00
CA ALA A 107 -3.78 8.84 0.92
C ALA A 107 -4.10 10.29 0.52
N PRO A 108 -4.05 10.69 -0.78
CA PRO A 108 -4.49 12.03 -1.20
C PRO A 108 -5.96 12.30 -0.87
N ASN A 109 -6.83 11.32 -1.06
CA ASN A 109 -8.25 11.44 -0.75
C ASN A 109 -8.48 11.58 0.76
N TRP A 110 -7.74 10.81 1.59
CA TRP A 110 -7.83 10.92 3.05
C TRP A 110 -7.41 12.30 3.52
N LEU A 111 -6.32 12.85 2.98
CA LEU A 111 -5.87 14.22 3.29
C LEU A 111 -6.89 15.26 2.89
N TRP A 112 -7.47 15.12 1.70
CA TRP A 112 -8.52 16.02 1.24
C TRP A 112 -9.73 15.99 2.19
N ILE A 113 -10.20 14.81 2.58
CA ILE A 113 -11.30 14.63 3.54
C ILE A 113 -10.96 15.30 4.87
N ILE A 114 -9.79 15.00 5.44
CA ILE A 114 -9.36 15.58 6.73
C ILE A 114 -9.36 17.11 6.66
N ASN A 115 -8.79 17.69 5.60
CA ASN A 115 -8.70 19.14 5.44
C ASN A 115 -10.07 19.75 5.21
N HIS A 116 -10.93 19.09 4.44
CA HIS A 116 -12.30 19.56 4.18
C HIS A 116 -13.13 19.57 5.48
N LEU A 117 -13.09 18.48 6.25
CA LEU A 117 -13.81 18.38 7.51
C LEU A 117 -13.34 19.41 8.53
N LYS A 118 -12.03 19.74 8.58
CA LYS A 118 -11.50 20.79 9.47
C LYS A 118 -12.00 22.19 9.13
N GLN A 119 -12.43 22.43 7.89
CA GLN A 119 -12.96 23.73 7.46
C GLN A 119 -14.46 23.88 7.77
N LEU A 120 -15.16 22.78 8.04
CA LEU A 120 -16.56 22.81 8.40
C LEU A 120 -16.71 23.20 9.86
N ASN A 121 -17.45 24.30 10.12
CA ASN A 121 -17.71 24.81 11.48
C ASN A 121 -18.92 24.14 12.15
N ASP A 122 -19.51 23.12 11.53
CA ASP A 122 -20.66 22.42 12.04
C ASP A 122 -20.28 21.50 13.21
N LYS A 123 -21.10 21.51 14.26
CA LYS A 123 -20.91 20.66 15.44
C LYS A 123 -21.30 19.20 15.20
N GLU A 124 -22.14 18.93 14.20
CA GLU A 124 -22.60 17.59 13.84
C GLU A 124 -22.34 17.34 12.34
N ILE A 125 -21.19 16.78 12.03
CA ILE A 125 -20.85 16.38 10.67
C ILE A 125 -21.29 14.91 10.47
N LYS A 126 -22.16 14.67 9.50
CA LYS A 126 -22.58 13.33 9.10
C LYS A 126 -21.76 12.89 7.88
N VAL A 127 -21.05 11.77 8.01
CA VAL A 127 -20.24 11.19 6.94
C VAL A 127 -20.80 9.82 6.56
N LEU A 128 -21.03 9.59 5.27
CA LEU A 128 -21.38 8.28 4.72
C LEU A 128 -20.16 7.69 4.03
N ASN A 129 -19.64 6.59 4.52
CA ASN A 129 -18.60 5.81 3.87
C ASN A 129 -19.22 4.55 3.25
N ILE A 130 -19.28 4.48 1.92
CA ILE A 130 -19.93 3.39 1.18
C ILE A 130 -18.99 2.19 0.99
N PHE A 131 -17.68 2.43 0.91
CA PHE A 131 -16.66 1.42 0.65
C PHE A 131 -15.58 1.41 1.75
N GLY A 132 -16.01 1.43 3.00
CA GLY A 132 -15.13 1.47 4.16
C GLY A 132 -14.42 0.15 4.41
N TYR A 133 -13.35 -0.10 3.69
CA TYR A 133 -12.57 -1.34 3.74
C TYR A 133 -11.98 -1.63 5.13
N THR A 134 -11.32 -0.65 5.74
CA THR A 134 -10.71 -0.76 7.08
C THR A 134 -11.41 0.12 8.13
N GLY A 135 -12.58 0.56 7.85
CA GLY A 135 -13.39 1.43 8.70
C GLY A 135 -13.58 2.81 8.09
#